data_2698837c10e8694384008fbb1657343c
#
_entry.id   2698837c10e8694384008fbb1657343c
#
_cell.length_a   1.000
_cell.length_b   1.000
_cell.length_c   1.000
_cell.angle_alpha   90.00
_cell.angle_beta   90.00
_cell.angle_gamma   90.00
#
_symmetry.space_group_name_H-M   'P 1'
#
loop_
_entity.id
_entity.type
_entity.pdbx_description
1 polymer ?
#
loop_
_entity_poly.entity_id
_entity_poly.type
_entity_poly.pdbx_seq_one_letter_code
_entity_poly.pdbx_strand_id
1 'polypeptide(L)'
;VVIIGGGAVGVSCLYHLAKSGWNDCLLLEKNELTAGSTWHAAGNVPTFSASWAIMNMQRYSTELYRNLSNEVDYPMNYNVTGSIRLGHSKERIQEFQRAKGMGLYQGMNIEILDNSEIKKLYPFIETHEIQGALYDPADGDIDPAQLTQALAKGARQLGVKIVRFCSAEGIKKD
;
A
#
# COMPACT_ATOMS: atom_id res chain seq x y z
N VAL A 1 5.26 17.55 17.53
CA VAL A 1 4.57 17.56 16.21
C VAL A 1 3.10 17.21 16.41
N VAL A 2 2.17 17.92 15.73
CA VAL A 2 0.73 17.61 15.70
C VAL A 2 0.36 17.14 14.31
N ILE A 3 -0.32 15.99 14.23
CA ILE A 3 -0.85 15.40 13.00
C ILE A 3 -2.37 15.49 13.04
N ILE A 4 -2.99 15.99 11.99
CA ILE A 4 -4.44 16.13 11.87
C ILE A 4 -4.95 15.09 10.88
N GLY A 5 -5.78 14.16 11.36
CA GLY A 5 -6.41 13.10 10.59
C GLY A 5 -5.89 11.69 10.91
N GLY A 6 -6.81 10.80 11.27
CA GLY A 6 -6.56 9.42 11.68
C GLY A 6 -6.76 8.38 10.57
N GLY A 7 -6.57 8.76 9.31
CA GLY A 7 -6.52 7.82 8.18
C GLY A 7 -5.13 7.20 8.02
N ALA A 8 -4.96 6.31 7.01
CA ALA A 8 -3.72 5.59 6.75
C ALA A 8 -2.50 6.52 6.65
N VAL A 9 -2.63 7.67 6.00
CA VAL A 9 -1.52 8.62 5.82
C VAL A 9 -1.10 9.24 7.14
N GLY A 10 -2.05 9.81 7.92
CA GLY A 10 -1.71 10.47 9.18
C GLY A 10 -1.17 9.50 10.22
N VAL A 11 -1.77 8.32 10.33
CA VAL A 11 -1.31 7.29 11.28
C VAL A 11 0.04 6.73 10.87
N SER A 12 0.28 6.53 9.57
CA SER A 12 1.61 6.12 9.07
C SER A 12 2.67 7.17 9.36
N CYS A 13 2.35 8.46 9.16
CA CYS A 13 3.24 9.55 9.51
C CYS A 13 3.60 9.54 11.00
N LEU A 14 2.59 9.39 11.88
CA LEU A 14 2.80 9.30 13.32
C LEU A 14 3.70 8.11 13.71
N TYR A 15 3.42 6.92 13.15
CA TYR A 15 4.21 5.72 13.41
C TYR A 15 5.68 5.91 13.02
N HIS A 16 5.95 6.46 11.84
CA HIS A 16 7.32 6.66 11.36
C HIS A 16 8.07 7.75 12.10
N LEU A 17 7.40 8.82 12.50
CA LEU A 17 7.99 9.83 13.38
C LEU A 17 8.38 9.22 14.74
N ALA A 18 7.46 8.47 15.34
CA ALA A 18 7.74 7.77 16.60
C ALA A 18 8.90 6.76 16.46
N LYS A 19 8.89 5.95 15.38
CA LYS A 19 9.97 5.00 15.06
C LYS A 19 11.33 5.69 14.84
N SER A 20 11.31 6.96 14.41
CA SER A 20 12.50 7.81 14.24
C SER A 20 12.92 8.54 15.53
N GLY A 21 12.27 8.26 16.68
CA GLY A 21 12.61 8.83 17.97
C GLY A 21 11.91 10.15 18.32
N TRP A 22 10.90 10.58 17.54
CA TRP A 22 10.10 11.75 17.86
C TRP A 22 9.01 11.40 18.89
N ASN A 23 9.30 11.55 20.17
CA ASN A 23 8.40 11.13 21.24
C ASN A 23 7.32 12.17 21.59
N ASP A 24 7.51 13.44 21.20
CA ASP A 24 6.52 14.50 21.40
C ASP A 24 5.66 14.68 20.16
N CYS A 25 4.88 13.65 19.83
CA CYS A 25 3.96 13.64 18.72
C CYS A 25 2.53 13.37 19.19
N LEU A 26 1.56 14.07 18.59
CA LEU A 26 0.13 13.94 18.85
C LEU A 26 -0.62 13.82 17.52
N LEU A 27 -1.53 12.84 17.44
CA LEU A 27 -2.49 12.76 16.35
C LEU A 27 -3.89 13.11 16.87
N LEU A 28 -4.57 14.01 16.16
CA LEU A 28 -5.96 14.39 16.38
C LEU A 28 -6.83 13.83 15.27
N GLU A 29 -7.90 13.12 15.64
CA GLU A 29 -8.91 12.62 14.72
C GLU A 29 -10.31 13.04 15.22
N LYS A 30 -11.11 13.62 14.34
CA LYS A 30 -12.46 14.11 14.69
C LYS A 30 -13.47 13.00 14.93
N ASN A 31 -13.25 11.84 14.35
CA ASN A 31 -14.11 10.66 14.44
C ASN A 31 -13.31 9.45 14.96
N GLU A 32 -13.70 8.25 14.55
CA GLU A 32 -12.89 7.04 14.69
C GLU A 32 -11.74 7.03 13.67
N LEU A 33 -10.66 6.32 14.01
CA LEU A 33 -9.61 6.05 13.03
C LEU A 33 -10.21 5.37 11.81
N THR A 34 -9.72 5.70 10.63
CA THR A 34 -10.15 5.17 9.34
C THR A 34 -11.50 5.65 8.81
N ALA A 35 -12.27 6.41 9.57
CA ALA A 35 -13.65 6.83 9.22
C ALA A 35 -13.75 7.69 7.93
N GLY A 36 -12.62 8.23 7.44
CA GLY A 36 -12.56 8.97 6.17
C GLY A 36 -12.37 8.06 4.96
N SER A 37 -11.49 8.46 4.03
CA SER A 37 -11.23 7.73 2.77
C SER A 37 -10.58 6.36 2.96
N THR A 38 -9.98 6.08 4.10
CA THR A 38 -9.20 4.86 4.32
C THR A 38 -10.05 3.60 4.19
N TRP A 39 -11.23 3.55 4.81
CA TRP A 39 -12.05 2.34 4.77
C TRP A 39 -12.72 2.08 3.40
N HIS A 40 -12.75 3.10 2.51
CA HIS A 40 -13.25 2.97 1.14
C HIS A 40 -12.18 2.47 0.14
N ALA A 41 -10.92 2.38 0.56
CA ALA A 41 -9.85 1.99 -0.34
C ALA A 41 -9.94 0.51 -0.70
N ALA A 42 -9.64 0.19 -1.97
CA ALA A 42 -9.67 -1.19 -2.47
C ALA A 42 -8.60 -2.10 -1.85
N GLY A 43 -7.57 -1.51 -1.24
CA GLY A 43 -6.51 -2.26 -0.56
C GLY A 43 -5.44 -2.84 -1.48
N ASN A 44 -5.40 -2.48 -2.75
CA ASN A 44 -4.34 -2.94 -3.65
C ASN A 44 -2.96 -2.46 -3.20
N VAL A 45 -2.00 -3.37 -3.18
CA VAL A 45 -0.62 -3.11 -2.78
C VAL A 45 0.32 -3.44 -3.95
N PRO A 46 0.51 -2.50 -4.89
CA PRO A 46 1.42 -2.69 -6.01
C PRO A 46 2.88 -2.52 -5.57
N THR A 47 3.79 -3.29 -6.19
CA THR A 47 5.23 -3.19 -5.98
C THR A 47 5.94 -2.46 -7.11
N PHE A 48 5.36 -2.48 -8.31
CA PHE A 48 5.94 -1.85 -9.50
C PHE A 48 5.30 -0.50 -9.83
N SER A 49 6.15 0.49 -10.09
CA SER A 49 5.81 1.78 -10.70
C SER A 49 6.86 2.16 -11.75
N ALA A 50 6.44 2.88 -12.82
CA ALA A 50 7.35 3.48 -13.78
C ALA A 50 8.18 4.64 -13.19
N SER A 51 7.78 5.20 -12.06
CA SER A 51 8.57 6.18 -11.31
C SER A 51 9.46 5.47 -10.30
N TRP A 52 10.77 5.68 -10.42
CA TRP A 52 11.76 5.16 -9.49
C TRP A 52 11.47 5.51 -8.02
N ALA A 53 11.15 6.76 -7.74
CA ALA A 53 10.86 7.21 -6.38
C ALA A 53 9.61 6.53 -5.81
N ILE A 54 8.54 6.43 -6.60
CA ILE A 54 7.30 5.76 -6.20
C ILE A 54 7.53 4.28 -5.97
N MET A 55 8.26 3.61 -6.87
CA MET A 55 8.57 2.19 -6.75
C MET A 55 9.36 1.88 -5.46
N ASN A 56 10.34 2.71 -5.11
CA ASN A 56 11.08 2.55 -3.86
C ASN A 56 10.18 2.73 -2.63
N MET A 57 9.25 3.69 -2.65
CA MET A 57 8.26 3.85 -1.57
C MET A 57 7.31 2.64 -1.48
N GLN A 58 6.84 2.12 -2.61
CA GLN A 58 5.99 0.93 -2.65
C GLN A 58 6.73 -0.29 -2.09
N ARG A 59 7.97 -0.53 -2.48
CA ARG A 59 8.80 -1.63 -1.95
C ARG A 59 9.02 -1.51 -0.45
N TYR A 60 9.34 -0.32 0.03
CA TYR A 60 9.42 -0.07 1.47
C TYR A 60 8.10 -0.41 2.17
N SER A 61 6.98 0.05 1.61
CA SER A 61 5.65 -0.20 2.18
C SER A 61 5.31 -1.69 2.22
N THR A 62 5.57 -2.43 1.14
CA THR A 62 5.31 -3.88 1.09
C THR A 62 6.17 -4.65 2.10
N GLU A 63 7.43 -4.27 2.26
CA GLU A 63 8.30 -4.89 3.28
C GLU A 63 7.81 -4.59 4.70
N LEU A 64 7.41 -3.34 4.96
CA LEU A 64 6.79 -2.97 6.23
C LEU A 64 5.54 -3.83 6.51
N TYR A 65 4.63 -3.97 5.53
CA TYR A 65 3.37 -4.70 5.72
C TYR A 65 3.58 -6.19 6.01
N ARG A 66 4.61 -6.82 5.42
CA ARG A 66 4.96 -8.22 5.69
C ARG A 66 5.33 -8.46 7.15
N ASN A 67 5.96 -7.49 7.78
CA ASN A 67 6.52 -7.63 9.13
C ASN A 67 5.66 -6.98 10.21
N LEU A 68 4.83 -6.00 9.86
CA LEU A 68 4.13 -5.13 10.80
C LEU A 68 3.23 -5.91 11.77
N SER A 69 2.50 -6.92 11.29
CA SER A 69 1.61 -7.75 12.14
C SER A 69 2.37 -8.35 13.33
N ASN A 70 3.56 -8.88 13.09
CA ASN A 70 4.41 -9.47 14.13
C ASN A 70 5.09 -8.40 14.99
N GLU A 71 5.57 -7.30 14.36
CA GLU A 71 6.25 -6.22 15.09
C GLU A 71 5.36 -5.57 16.15
N VAL A 72 4.07 -5.40 15.83
CA VAL A 72 3.14 -4.70 16.72
C VAL A 72 2.14 -5.62 17.43
N ASP A 73 2.23 -6.93 17.19
CA ASP A 73 1.29 -7.94 17.70
C ASP A 73 -0.18 -7.57 17.39
N TYR A 74 -0.48 -7.32 16.11
CA TYR A 74 -1.82 -6.99 15.66
C TYR A 74 -2.17 -7.80 14.41
N PRO A 75 -3.28 -8.57 14.41
CA PRO A 75 -3.68 -9.37 13.28
C PRO A 75 -4.02 -8.47 12.08
N MET A 76 -3.47 -8.79 10.92
CA MET A 76 -3.63 -7.98 9.72
C MET A 76 -3.71 -8.88 8.49
N ASN A 77 -4.74 -8.68 7.67
CA ASN A 77 -4.90 -9.37 6.39
C ASN A 77 -4.03 -8.65 5.34
N TYR A 78 -2.82 -9.15 5.15
CA TYR A 78 -1.98 -8.82 4.02
C TYR A 78 -1.66 -10.09 3.24
N ASN A 79 -2.12 -10.14 1.98
CA ASN A 79 -2.01 -11.31 1.12
C ASN A 79 -1.17 -10.96 -0.10
N VAL A 80 -0.13 -11.74 -0.38
CA VAL A 80 0.65 -11.62 -1.62
C VAL A 80 0.03 -12.56 -2.64
N THR A 81 -0.86 -12.01 -3.47
CA THR A 81 -1.67 -12.76 -4.44
C THR A 81 -1.19 -12.60 -5.87
N GLY A 82 -0.27 -11.67 -6.11
CA GLY A 82 0.08 -11.20 -7.43
C GLY A 82 -0.98 -10.29 -8.05
N SER A 83 -0.62 -9.64 -9.15
CA SER A 83 -1.57 -8.85 -9.96
C SER A 83 -1.36 -9.09 -11.45
N ILE A 84 -2.45 -9.01 -12.22
CA ILE A 84 -2.48 -9.13 -13.68
C ILE A 84 -2.99 -7.82 -14.25
N ARG A 85 -2.20 -7.19 -15.14
CA ARG A 85 -2.58 -5.98 -15.88
C ARG A 85 -2.78 -6.37 -17.35
N LEU A 86 -4.03 -6.29 -17.82
CA LEU A 86 -4.39 -6.77 -19.16
C LEU A 86 -3.98 -5.78 -20.24
N GLY A 87 -3.49 -6.29 -21.36
CA GLY A 87 -3.14 -5.54 -22.55
C GLY A 87 -4.04 -5.89 -23.74
N HIS A 88 -4.75 -4.90 -24.29
CA HIS A 88 -5.68 -5.05 -25.41
C HIS A 88 -5.10 -4.55 -26.74
N SER A 89 -3.89 -3.98 -26.72
CA SER A 89 -3.25 -3.48 -27.93
C SER A 89 -1.75 -3.82 -27.97
N LYS A 90 -1.17 -3.76 -29.18
CA LYS A 90 0.29 -3.98 -29.38
C LYS A 90 1.12 -2.94 -28.63
N GLU A 91 0.67 -1.69 -28.59
CA GLU A 91 1.33 -0.59 -27.88
C GLU A 91 1.37 -0.86 -26.39
N ARG A 92 0.27 -1.41 -25.82
CA ARG A 92 0.20 -1.79 -24.42
C ARG A 92 1.16 -2.93 -24.09
N ILE A 93 1.30 -3.90 -24.98
CA ILE A 93 2.29 -4.99 -24.81
C ILE A 93 3.72 -4.44 -24.87
N GLN A 94 4.02 -3.50 -25.78
CA GLN A 94 5.33 -2.85 -25.83
C GLN A 94 5.63 -2.05 -24.54
N GLU A 95 4.62 -1.40 -23.96
CA GLU A 95 4.76 -0.75 -22.65
C GLU A 95 5.08 -1.78 -21.55
N PHE A 96 4.40 -2.94 -21.56
CA PHE A 96 4.69 -4.02 -20.63
C PHE A 96 6.10 -4.59 -20.79
N GLN A 97 6.62 -4.69 -22.03
CA GLN A 97 8.00 -5.10 -22.27
C GLN A 97 9.00 -4.11 -21.62
N ARG A 98 8.75 -2.81 -21.74
CA ARG A 98 9.56 -1.79 -21.07
C ARG A 98 9.45 -1.89 -19.55
N ALA A 99 8.23 -2.07 -19.03
CA ALA A 99 7.98 -2.26 -17.60
C ALA A 99 8.72 -3.49 -17.05
N LYS A 100 8.66 -4.62 -17.76
CA LYS A 100 9.42 -5.84 -17.42
C LYS A 100 10.94 -5.55 -17.35
N GLY A 101 11.49 -4.86 -18.35
CA GLY A 101 12.91 -4.49 -18.36
C GLY A 101 13.29 -3.62 -17.17
N MET A 102 12.46 -2.62 -16.83
CA MET A 102 12.66 -1.77 -15.65
C MET A 102 12.57 -2.58 -14.34
N GLY A 103 11.60 -3.47 -14.23
CA GLY A 103 11.43 -4.33 -13.07
C GLY A 103 12.62 -5.26 -12.86
N LEU A 104 13.08 -5.92 -13.95
CA LEU A 104 14.27 -6.78 -13.90
C LEU A 104 15.54 -6.05 -13.44
N TYR A 105 15.73 -4.83 -13.92
CA TYR A 105 16.84 -3.98 -13.45
C TYR A 105 16.80 -3.72 -11.94
N GLN A 106 15.58 -3.76 -11.35
CA GLN A 106 15.34 -3.58 -9.92
C GLN A 106 15.32 -4.90 -9.13
N GLY A 107 15.59 -6.02 -9.77
CA GLY A 107 15.51 -7.34 -9.15
C GLY A 107 14.08 -7.83 -8.89
N MET A 108 13.08 -7.30 -9.64
CA MET A 108 11.70 -7.74 -9.57
C MET A 108 11.45 -8.87 -10.58
N ASN A 109 10.59 -9.81 -10.22
CA ASN A 109 10.21 -10.92 -11.08
C ASN A 109 8.90 -10.62 -11.83
N ILE A 110 8.94 -9.62 -12.72
CA ILE A 110 7.79 -9.24 -13.55
C ILE A 110 7.78 -10.08 -14.83
N GLU A 111 6.62 -10.63 -15.15
CA GLU A 111 6.43 -11.53 -16.30
C GLU A 111 5.42 -10.96 -17.30
N ILE A 112 5.55 -11.38 -18.55
CA ILE A 112 4.53 -11.13 -19.57
C ILE A 112 3.90 -12.48 -19.88
N LEU A 113 2.59 -12.54 -19.69
CA LEU A 113 1.79 -13.75 -19.83
C LEU A 113 1.05 -13.74 -21.18
N ASP A 114 0.95 -14.90 -21.79
CA ASP A 114 0.02 -15.17 -22.88
C ASP A 114 -1.39 -15.51 -22.35
N ASN A 115 -2.35 -15.65 -23.28
CA ASN A 115 -3.74 -15.93 -22.93
C ASN A 115 -3.94 -17.27 -22.20
N SER A 116 -3.10 -18.27 -22.48
CA SER A 116 -3.19 -19.57 -21.82
C SER A 116 -2.70 -19.50 -20.37
N GLU A 117 -1.67 -18.72 -20.12
CA GLU A 117 -1.12 -18.47 -18.79
C GLU A 117 -2.07 -17.61 -17.95
N ILE A 118 -2.67 -16.59 -18.55
CA ILE A 118 -3.72 -15.76 -17.90
C ILE A 118 -4.88 -16.65 -17.45
N LYS A 119 -5.39 -17.54 -18.32
CA LYS A 119 -6.48 -18.47 -18.00
C LYS A 119 -6.13 -19.45 -16.88
N LYS A 120 -4.88 -19.90 -16.78
CA LYS A 120 -4.44 -20.75 -15.66
C LYS A 120 -4.47 -20.01 -14.32
N LEU A 121 -4.04 -18.73 -14.29
CA LEU A 121 -4.03 -17.92 -13.08
C LEU A 121 -5.43 -17.45 -12.69
N TYR A 122 -6.25 -17.08 -13.68
CA TYR A 122 -7.60 -16.58 -13.46
C TYR A 122 -8.59 -17.18 -14.46
N PRO A 123 -9.18 -18.34 -14.18
CA PRO A 123 -10.04 -19.08 -15.13
C PRO A 123 -11.30 -18.35 -15.59
N PHE A 124 -11.78 -17.37 -14.82
CA PHE A 124 -13.01 -16.64 -15.11
C PHE A 124 -12.85 -15.51 -16.13
N ILE A 125 -11.59 -15.16 -16.49
CA ILE A 125 -11.32 -14.05 -17.43
C ILE A 125 -11.65 -14.48 -18.88
N GLU A 126 -12.30 -13.61 -19.64
CA GLU A 126 -12.42 -13.74 -21.10
C GLU A 126 -11.21 -13.15 -21.78
N THR A 127 -10.55 -13.93 -22.66
CA THR A 127 -9.24 -13.57 -23.24
C THR A 127 -9.28 -13.25 -24.73
N HIS A 128 -10.45 -13.28 -25.39
CA HIS A 128 -10.56 -13.13 -26.86
C HIS A 128 -10.08 -11.77 -27.38
N GLU A 129 -10.14 -10.71 -26.56
CA GLU A 129 -9.65 -9.36 -26.92
C GLU A 129 -8.31 -9.02 -26.24
N ILE A 130 -7.71 -9.96 -25.52
CA ILE A 130 -6.48 -9.74 -24.77
C ILE A 130 -5.28 -10.19 -25.61
N GLN A 131 -4.27 -9.35 -25.76
CA GLN A 131 -3.02 -9.67 -26.46
C GLN A 131 -1.92 -10.18 -25.54
N GLY A 132 -2.12 -10.10 -24.23
CA GLY A 132 -1.21 -10.53 -23.19
C GLY A 132 -1.42 -9.74 -21.91
N ALA A 133 -0.65 -10.05 -20.89
CA ALA A 133 -0.72 -9.35 -19.60
C ALA A 133 0.66 -9.15 -19.00
N LEU A 134 0.78 -8.11 -18.16
CA LEU A 134 1.89 -7.95 -17.23
C LEU A 134 1.48 -8.59 -15.91
N TYR A 135 2.28 -9.49 -15.40
CA TYR A 135 2.10 -10.15 -14.12
C TYR A 135 3.20 -9.75 -13.15
N ASP A 136 2.80 -9.30 -11.98
CA ASP A 136 3.70 -9.07 -10.86
C ASP A 136 3.31 -10.00 -9.70
N PRO A 137 4.08 -11.05 -9.44
CA PRO A 137 3.78 -12.02 -8.37
C PRO A 137 3.96 -11.44 -6.95
N ALA A 138 4.64 -10.32 -6.80
CA ALA A 138 4.89 -9.69 -5.51
C ALA A 138 3.81 -8.69 -5.09
N ASP A 139 2.91 -8.33 -5.99
CA ASP A 139 1.74 -7.50 -5.69
C ASP A 139 0.78 -8.25 -4.76
N GLY A 140 -0.03 -7.51 -4.03
CA GLY A 140 -0.98 -8.10 -3.11
C GLY A 140 -2.14 -7.19 -2.76
N ASP A 141 -2.86 -7.60 -1.72
CA ASP A 141 -3.95 -6.84 -1.13
C ASP A 141 -3.82 -6.78 0.39
N ILE A 142 -4.40 -5.74 0.97
CA ILE A 142 -4.40 -5.50 2.41
C ILE A 142 -5.75 -4.91 2.82
N ASP A 143 -6.21 -5.22 4.03
CA ASP A 143 -7.30 -4.46 4.62
C ASP A 143 -6.77 -3.08 5.09
N PRO A 144 -7.20 -1.96 4.49
CA PRO A 144 -6.67 -0.64 4.82
C PRO A 144 -6.99 -0.20 6.24
N ALA A 145 -8.12 -0.66 6.79
CA ALA A 145 -8.50 -0.33 8.16
C ALA A 145 -7.62 -1.10 9.16
N GLN A 146 -7.40 -2.39 8.93
CA GLN A 146 -6.50 -3.20 9.77
C GLN A 146 -5.06 -2.68 9.74
N LEU A 147 -4.54 -2.32 8.56
CA LEU A 147 -3.23 -1.68 8.41
C LEU A 147 -3.13 -0.42 9.29
N THR A 148 -4.14 0.45 9.19
CA THR A 148 -4.14 1.70 9.93
C THR A 148 -4.20 1.46 11.43
N GLN A 149 -4.98 0.49 11.90
CA GLN A 149 -5.04 0.11 13.31
C GLN A 149 -3.73 -0.51 13.81
N ALA A 150 -3.07 -1.33 12.99
CA ALA A 150 -1.75 -1.90 13.30
C ALA A 150 -0.70 -0.79 13.48
N LEU A 151 -0.62 0.15 12.54
CA LEU A 151 0.26 1.32 12.64
C LEU A 151 -0.05 2.17 13.87
N ALA A 152 -1.35 2.37 14.19
CA ALA A 152 -1.78 3.11 15.37
C ALA A 152 -1.37 2.40 16.67
N LYS A 153 -1.49 1.06 16.71
CA LYS A 153 -1.00 0.26 17.85
C LYS A 153 0.51 0.42 18.01
N GLY A 154 1.27 0.27 16.92
CA GLY A 154 2.72 0.44 16.93
C GLY A 154 3.15 1.85 17.38
N ALA A 155 2.48 2.89 16.90
CA ALA A 155 2.74 4.26 17.34
C ALA A 155 2.52 4.43 18.86
N ARG A 156 1.40 3.89 19.38
CA ARG A 156 1.14 3.93 20.83
C ARG A 156 2.18 3.17 21.68
N GLN A 157 2.64 2.02 21.17
CA GLN A 157 3.70 1.25 21.84
C GLN A 157 5.01 2.05 21.91
N LEU A 158 5.25 2.95 20.95
CA LEU A 158 6.39 3.87 20.93
C LEU A 158 6.17 5.15 21.77
N GLY A 159 5.04 5.25 22.50
CA GLY A 159 4.79 6.28 23.50
C GLY A 159 4.08 7.54 22.98
N VAL A 160 3.74 7.63 21.70
CA VAL A 160 3.03 8.80 21.14
C VAL A 160 1.52 8.71 21.34
N LYS A 161 0.84 9.86 21.30
CA LYS A 161 -0.58 9.97 21.65
C LYS A 161 -1.46 10.05 20.39
N ILE A 162 -2.61 9.36 20.44
CA ILE A 162 -3.70 9.46 19.46
C ILE A 162 -4.97 9.85 20.21
N VAL A 163 -5.56 10.99 19.87
CA VAL A 163 -6.79 11.49 20.44
C VAL A 163 -7.87 11.46 19.36
N ARG A 164 -8.91 10.67 19.62
CA ARG A 164 -10.10 10.56 18.74
C ARG A 164 -11.19 11.49 19.27
N PHE A 165 -12.19 11.76 18.44
CA PHE A 165 -13.31 12.67 18.75
C PHE A 165 -12.83 14.08 19.12
N CYS A 166 -11.74 14.50 18.49
CA CYS A 166 -11.13 15.80 18.68
C CYS A 166 -10.90 16.49 17.33
N SER A 167 -11.73 17.46 17.01
CA SER A 167 -11.63 18.23 15.78
C SER A 167 -10.62 19.37 15.93
N ALA A 168 -9.73 19.53 14.94
CA ALA A 168 -8.90 20.73 14.83
C ALA A 168 -9.72 21.83 14.14
N GLU A 169 -10.05 22.88 14.86
CA GLU A 169 -10.90 23.99 14.34
C GLU A 169 -10.10 25.09 13.65
N GLY A 170 -8.80 25.16 13.88
CA GLY A 170 -7.96 26.17 13.25
C GLY A 170 -6.50 26.02 13.61
N ILE A 171 -5.65 26.68 12.82
CA ILE A 171 -4.21 26.82 13.04
C ILE A 171 -3.91 28.32 13.11
N LYS A 172 -3.33 28.75 14.22
CA LYS A 172 -2.82 30.13 14.36
C LYS A 172 -1.31 30.09 14.20
N LYS A 173 -0.78 31.02 13.45
CA LYS A 173 0.65 31.27 13.35
C LYS A 173 0.99 32.40 14.30
N ASP A 174 1.93 32.15 15.19
CA ASP A 174 2.53 33.16 16.07
C ASP A 174 3.51 34.06 15.32
#